data_4783be662c010a026f61533bcaa108b0
#
_entry.id   4783be662c010a026f61533bcaa108b0
#
_cell.length_a   1.000
_cell.length_b   1.000
_cell.length_c   1.000
_cell.angle_alpha   90.00
_cell.angle_beta   90.00
_cell.angle_gamma   90.00
#
_symmetry.space_group_name_H-M   'P 1'
#
loop_
_entity.id
_entity.type
_entity.pdbx_description
1 polymer ?
#
loop_
_entity_poly.entity_id
_entity_poly.type
_entity_poly.pdbx_seq_one_letter_code
_entity_poly.pdbx_strand_id
1 'polypeptide(L)'
;GGKWTLPAGASQLLYSPDRSYHAYYPYRKDGDLNGKVLPGDEDFFKSVVKLWFVNRDQSTYAQYTASDLMTARGVYNNHTLSFAMEHRMSLLILQVPATKYTYTEKIDGREISKSYYRYTAVISENSYWQENPCTARLLLNTTDPTHLNPEPYEYYYNGTKETFNLKYSQLNLQPGKYTVHTLDDSKVTEESRSLKAGDYYMQDGSILPGDEDVKPFRDELQESCLGVVFWVGEIDGMHWTRTGSKEGDRLLMRDHPECVHGMVVAMDDTSSQEMKWATGKGATEHIYQWAKKSFNEFTSGEQADWEEIRASDISFGYCRSRIMALYGSRHSDTTFPVYDAIADYAATHPAPTGSSGWFLPGSHELATLCFGAPTSFTESGSTYYYKNLQMLNKINPQIDKAVGDKLIGKYWSGYEWNEERGWHVDVTTPHYGVKPKTDTYKVRAVLAF
;
A
#
# COMPACT_ATOMS: atom_id res chain seq x y z
N GLY A 1 -16.20 -14.55 6.75
CA GLY A 1 -17.46 -15.05 7.25
C GLY A 1 -17.44 -15.21 8.77
N GLY A 2 -18.29 -14.47 9.49
CA GLY A 2 -18.40 -14.57 10.93
C GLY A 2 -19.12 -15.86 11.38
N LYS A 3 -18.68 -16.43 12.47
CA LYS A 3 -19.37 -17.54 13.13
C LYS A 3 -20.43 -16.96 14.06
N TRP A 4 -21.68 -17.37 13.89
CA TRP A 4 -22.75 -17.03 14.80
C TRP A 4 -22.74 -18.02 15.97
N THR A 5 -22.75 -17.51 17.19
CA THR A 5 -22.86 -18.33 18.39
C THR A 5 -24.16 -18.00 19.11
N LEU A 6 -24.81 -18.99 19.66
CA LEU A 6 -25.98 -18.78 20.51
C LEU A 6 -25.58 -18.03 21.78
N PRO A 7 -26.34 -17.00 22.19
CA PRO A 7 -26.14 -16.39 23.48
C PRO A 7 -26.19 -17.41 24.63
N ALA A 8 -25.44 -17.15 25.69
CA ALA A 8 -25.47 -17.98 26.88
C ALA A 8 -26.92 -18.08 27.42
N GLY A 9 -27.42 -19.30 27.62
CA GLY A 9 -28.78 -19.55 28.06
C GLY A 9 -29.86 -19.63 26.99
N ALA A 10 -29.51 -19.42 25.71
CA ALA A 10 -30.45 -19.61 24.62
C ALA A 10 -30.68 -21.08 24.33
N SER A 11 -31.93 -21.48 24.06
CA SER A 11 -32.27 -22.83 23.67
C SER A 11 -31.70 -23.16 22.28
N GLN A 12 -31.17 -24.35 22.09
CA GLN A 12 -30.72 -24.82 20.79
C GLN A 12 -31.87 -24.82 19.78
N LEU A 13 -31.61 -24.32 18.57
CA LEU A 13 -32.54 -24.40 17.48
C LEU A 13 -32.54 -25.85 16.95
N LEU A 14 -33.65 -26.57 17.17
CA LEU A 14 -33.81 -27.93 16.61
C LEU A 14 -34.27 -27.80 15.15
N TYR A 15 -33.51 -28.39 14.25
CA TYR A 15 -33.89 -28.45 12.84
C TYR A 15 -35.11 -29.36 12.64
N SER A 16 -36.07 -28.86 11.85
CA SER A 16 -37.21 -29.65 11.36
C SER A 16 -37.30 -29.54 9.84
N PRO A 17 -37.38 -30.62 9.07
CA PRO A 17 -37.46 -30.56 7.62
C PRO A 17 -38.76 -29.90 7.12
N ASP A 18 -39.80 -29.85 7.95
CA ASP A 18 -41.10 -29.25 7.61
C ASP A 18 -41.15 -27.74 7.87
N ARG A 19 -40.04 -27.15 8.29
CA ARG A 19 -39.94 -25.70 8.60
C ARG A 19 -38.99 -24.99 7.65
N SER A 20 -39.36 -23.77 7.26
CA SER A 20 -38.47 -22.85 6.59
C SER A 20 -37.77 -21.98 7.64
N TYR A 21 -36.48 -21.75 7.42
CA TYR A 21 -35.66 -20.93 8.29
C TYR A 21 -35.25 -19.68 7.54
N HIS A 22 -35.36 -18.52 8.18
CA HIS A 22 -35.06 -17.24 7.61
C HIS A 22 -34.20 -16.43 8.58
N ALA A 23 -33.20 -15.72 8.07
CA ALA A 23 -32.33 -14.84 8.86
C ALA A 23 -32.37 -13.41 8.33
N TYR A 24 -32.21 -12.46 9.22
CA TYR A 24 -32.00 -11.07 8.85
C TYR A 24 -30.97 -10.42 9.76
N TYR A 25 -30.34 -9.37 9.28
CA TYR A 25 -29.37 -8.56 10.00
C TYR A 25 -29.39 -7.13 9.44
N PRO A 26 -29.20 -6.08 10.28
CA PRO A 26 -28.98 -6.13 11.72
C PRO A 26 -30.27 -6.39 12.51
N TYR A 27 -30.13 -7.00 13.69
CA TYR A 27 -31.26 -7.16 14.60
C TYR A 27 -31.69 -5.80 15.18
N ARG A 28 -32.98 -5.48 15.08
CA ARG A 28 -33.58 -4.31 15.70
C ARG A 28 -34.60 -4.75 16.75
N LYS A 29 -34.35 -4.39 18.01
CA LYS A 29 -35.26 -4.69 19.12
C LYS A 29 -36.62 -4.01 18.93
N ASP A 30 -36.61 -2.78 18.40
CA ASP A 30 -37.81 -1.99 18.12
C ASP A 30 -38.46 -2.34 16.76
N GLY A 31 -37.76 -3.13 15.97
CA GLY A 31 -38.21 -3.60 14.66
C GLY A 31 -38.96 -4.89 14.76
N ASP A 32 -39.82 -5.04 15.77
CA ASP A 32 -40.69 -6.20 15.90
C ASP A 32 -41.27 -6.57 14.53
N LEU A 33 -40.82 -7.71 14.00
CA LEU A 33 -41.29 -8.25 12.73
C LEU A 33 -42.69 -8.87 12.84
N ASN A 34 -43.24 -8.85 14.07
CA ASN A 34 -44.54 -9.41 14.38
C ASN A 34 -45.63 -8.69 13.54
N GLY A 35 -46.33 -9.45 12.72
CA GLY A 35 -47.32 -8.95 11.79
C GLY A 35 -46.75 -8.22 10.54
N LYS A 36 -45.44 -8.04 10.41
CA LYS A 36 -44.81 -7.45 9.23
C LYS A 36 -44.32 -8.50 8.22
N VAL A 37 -44.14 -9.73 8.66
CA VAL A 37 -43.75 -10.85 7.80
C VAL A 37 -45.01 -11.67 7.51
N LEU A 38 -45.33 -11.84 6.23
CA LEU A 38 -46.48 -12.60 5.79
C LEU A 38 -46.07 -14.03 5.43
N PRO A 39 -46.59 -15.04 6.12
CA PRO A 39 -46.36 -16.43 5.75
C PRO A 39 -46.94 -16.70 4.34
N GLY A 40 -46.13 -17.27 3.46
CA GLY A 40 -46.53 -17.63 2.10
C GLY A 40 -46.08 -16.69 1.00
N ASP A 41 -45.45 -15.54 1.31
CA ASP A 41 -44.77 -14.71 0.30
C ASP A 41 -43.61 -15.47 -0.32
N GLU A 42 -43.39 -15.34 -1.63
CA GLU A 42 -42.19 -15.82 -2.33
C GLU A 42 -40.90 -15.28 -1.69
N ASP A 43 -40.92 -14.02 -1.30
CA ASP A 43 -39.90 -13.41 -0.46
C ASP A 43 -40.48 -13.15 0.93
N PHE A 44 -40.13 -14.02 1.89
CA PHE A 44 -40.59 -13.93 3.29
C PHE A 44 -40.39 -12.55 3.91
N PHE A 45 -39.36 -11.82 3.50
CA PHE A 45 -39.04 -10.50 4.01
C PHE A 45 -39.53 -9.32 3.14
N LYS A 46 -40.32 -9.56 2.11
CA LYS A 46 -40.76 -8.50 1.17
C LYS A 46 -41.37 -7.31 1.88
N SER A 47 -42.26 -7.54 2.82
CA SER A 47 -42.90 -6.48 3.59
C SER A 47 -41.94 -5.74 4.52
N VAL A 48 -40.98 -6.48 5.10
CA VAL A 48 -39.92 -5.92 5.95
C VAL A 48 -38.99 -5.03 5.13
N VAL A 49 -38.56 -5.48 3.95
CA VAL A 49 -37.73 -4.71 3.03
C VAL A 49 -38.40 -3.40 2.66
N LYS A 50 -39.69 -3.45 2.31
CA LYS A 50 -40.49 -2.25 1.96
C LYS A 50 -40.57 -1.21 3.09
N LEU A 51 -40.70 -1.70 4.32
CA LEU A 51 -40.85 -0.86 5.50
C LEU A 51 -39.56 -0.60 6.26
N TRP A 52 -38.45 -1.09 5.76
CA TRP A 52 -37.15 -0.93 6.44
C TRP A 52 -36.76 0.53 6.46
N PHE A 53 -36.63 1.06 7.65
CA PHE A 53 -36.18 2.43 7.86
C PHE A 53 -34.65 2.50 7.72
N VAL A 54 -34.20 3.29 6.78
CA VAL A 54 -32.79 3.69 6.62
C VAL A 54 -32.59 4.98 7.41
N ASN A 55 -31.55 5.02 8.24
CA ASN A 55 -31.25 6.23 9.01
C ASN A 55 -30.99 7.40 8.06
N ARG A 56 -31.60 8.55 8.34
CA ARG A 56 -31.30 9.78 7.59
C ARG A 56 -29.88 10.26 7.85
N ASP A 57 -29.45 10.15 9.11
CA ASP A 57 -28.09 10.40 9.50
C ASP A 57 -27.32 9.06 9.51
N GLN A 58 -26.39 8.91 8.59
CA GLN A 58 -25.47 7.77 8.42
C GLN A 58 -24.02 8.21 8.59
N SER A 59 -23.75 9.34 9.27
CA SER A 59 -22.42 9.94 9.41
C SER A 59 -21.45 9.05 10.21
N THR A 60 -21.97 8.17 11.04
CA THR A 60 -21.14 7.21 11.76
C THR A 60 -21.22 5.81 11.14
N TYR A 61 -20.14 5.04 11.25
CA TYR A 61 -20.11 3.65 10.78
C TYR A 61 -21.23 2.81 11.40
N ALA A 62 -21.56 3.05 12.68
CA ALA A 62 -22.63 2.34 13.37
C ALA A 62 -24.02 2.65 12.78
N GLN A 63 -24.31 3.92 12.48
CA GLN A 63 -25.58 4.33 11.86
C GLN A 63 -25.70 3.82 10.41
N TYR A 64 -24.58 3.89 9.67
CA TYR A 64 -24.49 3.34 8.33
C TYR A 64 -24.77 1.83 8.32
N THR A 65 -24.05 1.04 9.11
CA THR A 65 -24.23 -0.43 9.15
C THR A 65 -25.59 -0.85 9.73
N ALA A 66 -26.17 -0.06 10.65
CA ALA A 66 -27.53 -0.30 11.15
C ALA A 66 -28.62 -0.08 10.10
N SER A 67 -28.31 0.60 9.01
CA SER A 67 -29.22 0.82 7.89
C SER A 67 -29.21 -0.30 6.86
N ASP A 68 -28.19 -1.17 6.87
CA ASP A 68 -27.95 -2.19 5.86
C ASP A 68 -28.68 -3.49 6.16
N LEU A 69 -29.93 -3.58 5.71
CA LEU A 69 -30.70 -4.81 5.84
C LEU A 69 -30.14 -5.90 4.95
N MET A 70 -29.76 -7.00 5.57
CA MET A 70 -29.45 -8.27 4.89
C MET A 70 -30.46 -9.33 5.28
N THR A 71 -30.82 -10.19 4.34
CA THR A 71 -31.75 -11.31 4.56
C THR A 71 -31.23 -12.59 3.90
N ALA A 72 -31.63 -13.74 4.44
CA ALA A 72 -31.33 -15.03 3.84
C ALA A 72 -32.41 -16.05 4.12
N ARG A 73 -32.54 -17.01 3.21
CA ARG A 73 -33.24 -18.29 3.46
C ARG A 73 -32.22 -19.33 3.86
N GLY A 74 -32.54 -20.10 4.92
CA GLY A 74 -31.68 -21.17 5.39
C GLY A 74 -31.67 -22.37 4.43
N VAL A 75 -30.48 -22.85 4.16
CA VAL A 75 -30.27 -24.12 3.41
C VAL A 75 -29.62 -25.13 4.33
N TYR A 76 -30.29 -26.25 4.50
CA TYR A 76 -29.79 -27.36 5.31
C TYR A 76 -29.05 -28.37 4.45
N ASN A 77 -27.82 -28.65 4.79
CA ASN A 77 -27.00 -29.66 4.14
C ASN A 77 -25.97 -30.22 5.13
N ASN A 78 -25.76 -31.55 5.12
CA ASN A 78 -24.76 -32.24 5.95
C ASN A 78 -24.79 -31.81 7.43
N HIS A 79 -25.94 -31.84 8.08
CA HIS A 79 -26.16 -31.46 9.47
C HIS A 79 -25.84 -29.97 9.78
N THR A 80 -25.73 -29.14 8.75
CA THR A 80 -25.47 -27.73 8.89
C THR A 80 -26.58 -26.91 8.25
N LEU A 81 -27.10 -25.92 8.97
CA LEU A 81 -28.02 -24.90 8.44
C LEU A 81 -27.21 -23.65 8.08
N SER A 82 -27.17 -23.33 6.81
CA SER A 82 -26.39 -22.22 6.27
C SER A 82 -27.29 -21.10 5.78
N PHE A 83 -26.85 -19.86 5.94
CA PHE A 83 -27.52 -18.63 5.47
C PHE A 83 -26.58 -17.82 4.59
N ALA A 84 -26.89 -17.72 3.30
CA ALA A 84 -26.22 -16.80 2.40
C ALA A 84 -26.91 -15.44 2.50
N MET A 85 -26.36 -14.52 3.29
CA MET A 85 -26.94 -13.19 3.51
C MET A 85 -26.82 -12.34 2.26
N GLU A 86 -27.92 -11.72 1.83
CA GLU A 86 -28.00 -10.80 0.70
C GLU A 86 -28.42 -9.42 1.17
N HIS A 87 -27.68 -8.39 0.71
CA HIS A 87 -28.05 -6.98 0.95
C HIS A 87 -29.37 -6.65 0.26
N ARG A 88 -30.23 -5.90 0.94
CA ARG A 88 -31.53 -5.48 0.43
C ARG A 88 -31.63 -4.00 0.15
N MET A 89 -30.68 -3.22 0.66
CA MET A 89 -30.60 -1.79 0.40
C MET A 89 -29.74 -1.54 -0.83
N SER A 90 -29.91 -0.41 -1.49
CA SER A 90 -29.01 0.07 -2.55
C SER A 90 -27.91 0.89 -1.93
N LEU A 91 -26.68 0.64 -2.31
CA LEU A 91 -25.53 1.43 -1.88
C LEU A 91 -25.21 2.47 -2.95
N LEU A 92 -25.30 3.74 -2.59
CA LEU A 92 -24.78 4.85 -3.38
C LEU A 92 -23.40 5.23 -2.85
N ILE A 93 -22.42 5.21 -3.73
CA ILE A 93 -21.05 5.68 -3.48
C ILE A 93 -20.91 7.00 -4.23
N LEU A 94 -20.77 8.08 -3.47
CA LEU A 94 -20.53 9.42 -4.00
C LEU A 94 -19.05 9.70 -4.01
N GLN A 95 -18.54 10.12 -5.14
CA GLN A 95 -17.17 10.58 -5.30
C GLN A 95 -17.15 12.04 -5.72
N VAL A 96 -16.14 12.77 -5.28
CA VAL A 96 -15.91 14.14 -5.75
C VAL A 96 -15.17 14.14 -7.09
N PRO A 97 -15.19 15.28 -7.83
CA PRO A 97 -14.39 15.42 -9.05
C PRO A 97 -12.90 15.09 -8.81
N ALA A 98 -12.33 14.38 -9.74
CA ALA A 98 -10.95 13.94 -9.69
C ALA A 98 -10.23 14.19 -11.01
N THR A 99 -8.90 14.33 -10.97
CA THR A 99 -8.05 14.18 -12.15
C THR A 99 -7.63 12.72 -12.26
N LYS A 100 -7.95 12.10 -13.38
CA LYS A 100 -7.47 10.76 -13.73
C LYS A 100 -6.13 10.90 -14.44
N TYR A 101 -5.07 10.43 -13.81
CA TYR A 101 -3.77 10.34 -14.42
C TYR A 101 -3.57 8.97 -15.03
N THR A 102 -3.21 8.91 -16.30
CA THR A 102 -2.83 7.67 -16.98
C THR A 102 -1.33 7.68 -17.20
N TYR A 103 -0.63 6.77 -16.55
CA TYR A 103 0.78 6.51 -16.76
C TYR A 103 0.92 5.43 -17.81
N THR A 104 1.60 5.77 -18.91
CA THR A 104 1.90 4.84 -19.97
C THR A 104 3.41 4.65 -20.05
N GLU A 105 3.84 3.43 -19.94
CA GLU A 105 5.23 3.02 -20.00
C GLU A 105 5.42 1.96 -21.09
N LYS A 106 6.60 1.93 -21.67
CA LYS A 106 6.96 0.91 -22.65
C LYS A 106 7.98 -0.03 -22.05
N ILE A 107 7.54 -1.24 -21.71
CA ILE A 107 8.35 -2.27 -21.08
C ILE A 107 8.43 -3.46 -22.05
N ASP A 108 9.63 -3.91 -22.37
CA ASP A 108 9.87 -5.01 -23.32
C ASP A 108 9.12 -4.86 -24.65
N GLY A 109 9.00 -3.62 -25.14
CA GLY A 109 8.29 -3.32 -26.37
C GLY A 109 6.76 -3.34 -26.25
N ARG A 110 6.22 -3.65 -25.07
CA ARG A 110 4.79 -3.58 -24.76
C ARG A 110 4.45 -2.28 -24.05
N GLU A 111 3.31 -1.71 -24.42
CA GLU A 111 2.78 -0.53 -23.75
C GLU A 111 1.92 -0.99 -22.57
N ILE A 112 2.26 -0.53 -21.37
CA ILE A 112 1.54 -0.80 -20.13
C ILE A 112 1.00 0.52 -19.61
N SER A 113 -0.30 0.59 -19.40
CA SER A 113 -0.96 1.78 -18.87
C SER A 113 -1.61 1.48 -17.52
N LYS A 114 -1.35 2.34 -16.54
CA LYS A 114 -2.04 2.35 -15.24
C LYS A 114 -2.72 3.70 -15.05
N SER A 115 -3.93 3.71 -14.53
CA SER A 115 -4.66 4.94 -14.22
C SER A 115 -4.84 5.09 -12.73
N TYR A 116 -4.62 6.31 -12.25
CA TYR A 116 -4.80 6.71 -10.86
C TYR A 116 -5.67 7.95 -10.78
N TYR A 117 -6.46 8.04 -9.73
CA TYR A 117 -7.34 9.17 -9.51
C TYR A 117 -6.76 10.04 -8.40
N ARG A 118 -6.61 11.33 -8.68
CA ARG A 118 -6.38 12.36 -7.68
C ARG A 118 -7.65 13.16 -7.51
N TYR A 119 -8.19 13.12 -6.32
CA TYR A 119 -9.35 13.93 -5.99
C TYR A 119 -8.92 15.38 -5.77
N THR A 120 -9.60 16.29 -6.46
CA THR A 120 -9.35 17.75 -6.41
C THR A 120 -10.33 18.47 -5.51
N ALA A 121 -11.24 17.73 -4.90
CA ALA A 121 -12.27 18.20 -4.03
C ALA A 121 -12.42 17.32 -2.78
N VAL A 122 -13.10 17.84 -1.76
CA VAL A 122 -13.47 17.11 -0.55
C VAL A 122 -14.95 17.28 -0.28
N ILE A 123 -15.63 16.24 0.15
CA ILE A 123 -17.03 16.29 0.55
C ILE A 123 -17.10 17.07 1.86
N SER A 124 -18.04 18.03 1.96
CA SER A 124 -18.35 18.68 3.24
C SER A 124 -18.90 17.67 4.24
N GLU A 125 -18.73 17.92 5.53
CA GLU A 125 -19.38 17.13 6.60
C GLU A 125 -20.88 17.08 6.35
N ASN A 126 -21.43 15.87 6.31
CA ASN A 126 -22.81 15.58 5.93
C ASN A 126 -23.39 14.41 6.72
N SER A 127 -24.64 14.07 6.42
CA SER A 127 -25.36 12.96 7.05
C SER A 127 -25.01 11.57 6.50
N TYR A 128 -23.88 11.41 5.78
CA TYR A 128 -23.45 10.11 5.24
C TYR A 128 -22.10 9.69 5.80
N TRP A 129 -21.86 8.39 5.75
CA TRP A 129 -20.58 7.87 6.18
C TRP A 129 -19.50 8.21 5.16
N GLN A 130 -18.51 8.97 5.59
CA GLN A 130 -17.33 9.27 4.81
C GLN A 130 -16.26 8.21 5.06
N GLU A 131 -15.94 7.46 4.01
CA GLU A 131 -14.83 6.49 4.05
C GLU A 131 -13.47 7.22 4.06
N ASN A 132 -13.39 8.31 3.31
CA ASN A 132 -12.29 9.25 3.23
C ASN A 132 -12.84 10.62 2.81
N PRO A 133 -12.05 11.70 2.81
CA PRO A 133 -12.52 13.04 2.45
C PRO A 133 -13.16 13.17 1.07
N CYS A 134 -12.89 12.23 0.17
CA CYS A 134 -13.30 12.29 -1.24
C CYS A 134 -14.41 11.31 -1.60
N THR A 135 -14.76 10.39 -0.68
CA THR A 135 -15.75 9.34 -0.95
C THR A 135 -16.71 9.20 0.22
N ALA A 136 -17.99 9.31 -0.06
CA ALA A 136 -19.06 9.07 0.89
C ALA A 136 -19.91 7.88 0.47
N ARG A 137 -20.48 7.16 1.44
CA ARG A 137 -21.37 6.02 1.24
C ARG A 137 -22.71 6.28 1.88
N LEU A 138 -23.75 5.96 1.15
CA LEU A 138 -25.13 6.17 1.55
C LEU A 138 -25.96 4.95 1.19
N LEU A 139 -26.63 4.37 2.18
CA LEU A 139 -27.62 3.30 1.96
C LEU A 139 -28.99 3.90 1.71
N LEU A 140 -29.67 3.40 0.70
CA LEU A 140 -30.98 3.87 0.25
C LEU A 140 -31.95 2.69 0.14
N ASN A 141 -33.16 2.86 0.67
CA ASN A 141 -34.26 1.93 0.42
C ASN A 141 -35.02 2.36 -0.85
N THR A 142 -34.67 1.74 -1.98
CA THR A 142 -35.31 2.08 -3.28
C THR A 142 -36.72 1.54 -3.42
N THR A 143 -37.22 0.75 -2.48
CA THR A 143 -38.61 0.29 -2.44
C THR A 143 -39.52 1.31 -1.76
N ASP A 144 -38.94 2.32 -1.08
CA ASP A 144 -39.69 3.46 -0.49
C ASP A 144 -39.26 4.78 -1.14
N PRO A 145 -40.01 5.29 -2.13
CA PRO A 145 -39.63 6.48 -2.85
C PRO A 145 -39.65 7.75 -2.00
N THR A 146 -40.24 7.73 -0.80
CA THR A 146 -40.28 8.90 0.10
C THR A 146 -38.89 9.24 0.67
N HIS A 147 -37.97 8.32 0.66
CA HIS A 147 -36.56 8.50 1.09
C HIS A 147 -35.63 8.95 -0.05
N LEU A 148 -36.12 9.04 -1.27
CA LEU A 148 -35.34 9.41 -2.46
C LEU A 148 -35.52 10.91 -2.81
N ASN A 149 -35.64 11.77 -1.82
CA ASN A 149 -35.69 13.22 -2.07
C ASN A 149 -34.30 13.72 -2.46
N PRO A 150 -34.19 14.50 -3.53
CA PRO A 150 -32.93 15.11 -3.91
C PRO A 150 -32.47 16.05 -2.79
N GLU A 151 -31.31 15.79 -2.24
CA GLU A 151 -30.63 16.66 -1.28
C GLU A 151 -29.46 17.35 -1.98
N PRO A 152 -29.20 18.63 -1.67
CA PRO A 152 -28.00 19.27 -2.16
C PRO A 152 -26.77 18.67 -1.46
N TYR A 153 -25.81 18.22 -2.26
CA TYR A 153 -24.51 17.78 -1.77
C TYR A 153 -23.54 18.94 -1.81
N GLU A 154 -22.89 19.20 -0.70
CA GLU A 154 -21.88 20.24 -0.60
C GLU A 154 -20.49 19.62 -0.65
N TYR A 155 -19.60 20.23 -1.43
CA TYR A 155 -18.21 19.82 -1.52
C TYR A 155 -17.32 21.04 -1.75
N TYR A 156 -16.06 20.94 -1.39
CA TYR A 156 -15.05 21.97 -1.65
C TYR A 156 -14.22 21.58 -2.86
N TYR A 157 -14.18 22.45 -3.85
CA TYR A 157 -13.34 22.30 -5.04
C TYR A 157 -12.37 23.46 -5.12
N ASN A 158 -11.08 23.17 -5.10
CA ASN A 158 -10.01 24.20 -5.05
C ASN A 158 -10.22 25.26 -3.95
N GLY A 159 -10.71 24.83 -2.78
CA GLY A 159 -10.99 25.71 -1.64
C GLY A 159 -12.30 26.49 -1.72
N THR A 160 -13.06 26.36 -2.79
CA THR A 160 -14.37 27.01 -2.94
C THR A 160 -15.49 26.01 -2.65
N LYS A 161 -16.45 26.42 -1.79
CA LYS A 161 -17.64 25.61 -1.48
C LYS A 161 -18.59 25.61 -2.67
N GLU A 162 -18.97 24.43 -3.11
CA GLU A 162 -19.88 24.20 -4.20
C GLU A 162 -21.07 23.33 -3.76
N THR A 163 -22.16 23.39 -4.50
CA THR A 163 -23.37 22.61 -4.22
C THR A 163 -23.79 21.86 -5.48
N PHE A 164 -24.01 20.58 -5.36
CA PHE A 164 -24.49 19.72 -6.44
C PHE A 164 -25.85 19.12 -6.07
N ASN A 165 -26.84 19.31 -6.92
CA ASN A 165 -28.19 18.78 -6.73
C ASN A 165 -28.32 17.42 -7.43
N LEU A 166 -28.12 16.34 -6.68
CA LEU A 166 -28.23 14.99 -7.20
C LEU A 166 -29.69 14.56 -7.31
N LYS A 167 -30.11 14.11 -8.48
CA LYS A 167 -31.45 13.55 -8.70
C LYS A 167 -31.36 12.03 -8.69
N TYR A 168 -31.79 11.38 -7.62
CA TYR A 168 -31.77 9.92 -7.50
C TYR A 168 -32.50 9.18 -8.63
N SER A 169 -33.51 9.82 -9.24
CA SER A 169 -34.21 9.26 -10.40
C SER A 169 -33.36 9.10 -11.64
N GLN A 170 -32.18 9.74 -11.68
CA GLN A 170 -31.22 9.62 -12.77
C GLN A 170 -30.16 8.49 -12.50
N LEU A 171 -30.19 7.95 -11.27
CA LEU A 171 -29.28 6.88 -10.87
C LEU A 171 -29.97 5.52 -11.07
N ASN A 172 -29.22 4.55 -11.57
CA ASN A 172 -29.69 3.16 -11.69
C ASN A 172 -29.53 2.43 -10.34
N LEU A 173 -30.26 2.86 -9.33
CA LEU A 173 -30.24 2.28 -7.99
C LEU A 173 -31.06 0.98 -7.97
N GLN A 174 -30.45 -0.11 -7.56
CA GLN A 174 -31.09 -1.41 -7.45
C GLN A 174 -30.83 -2.03 -6.06
N PRO A 175 -31.82 -2.72 -5.46
CA PRO A 175 -31.65 -3.42 -4.21
C PRO A 175 -30.47 -4.41 -4.26
N GLY A 176 -29.64 -4.43 -3.24
CA GLY A 176 -28.48 -5.32 -3.14
C GLY A 176 -27.33 -5.01 -4.10
N LYS A 177 -27.39 -3.86 -4.80
CA LYS A 177 -26.34 -3.40 -5.70
C LYS A 177 -25.77 -2.05 -5.24
N TYR A 178 -24.56 -1.76 -5.71
CA TYR A 178 -23.96 -0.44 -5.53
C TYR A 178 -23.97 0.36 -6.84
N THR A 179 -24.03 1.66 -6.72
CA THR A 179 -23.88 2.61 -7.82
C THR A 179 -22.85 3.64 -7.41
N VAL A 180 -21.84 3.86 -8.24
CA VAL A 180 -20.84 4.92 -8.06
C VAL A 180 -21.31 6.12 -8.88
N HIS A 181 -21.31 7.30 -8.26
CA HIS A 181 -21.66 8.55 -8.92
C HIS A 181 -20.66 9.64 -8.54
N THR A 182 -20.04 10.25 -9.54
CA THR A 182 -19.15 11.39 -9.33
C THR A 182 -19.98 12.68 -9.35
N LEU A 183 -19.84 13.49 -8.29
CA LEU A 183 -20.46 14.80 -8.22
C LEU A 183 -19.81 15.72 -9.26
N ASP A 184 -20.61 16.33 -10.11
CA ASP A 184 -20.15 17.26 -11.15
C ASP A 184 -19.09 16.68 -12.11
N ASP A 185 -19.48 15.71 -12.92
CA ASP A 185 -18.63 15.04 -13.91
C ASP A 185 -17.91 16.03 -14.87
N SER A 186 -18.45 17.24 -15.04
CA SER A 186 -17.83 18.26 -15.90
C SER A 186 -16.46 18.75 -15.38
N LYS A 187 -16.17 18.53 -14.11
CA LYS A 187 -14.90 18.88 -13.46
C LYS A 187 -13.90 17.74 -13.40
N VAL A 188 -14.26 16.56 -13.91
CA VAL A 188 -13.32 15.43 -14.06
C VAL A 188 -12.40 15.72 -15.24
N THR A 189 -11.11 15.59 -15.01
CA THR A 189 -10.09 15.76 -16.04
C THR A 189 -9.30 14.48 -16.24
N GLU A 190 -8.78 14.28 -17.44
CA GLU A 190 -7.88 13.15 -17.75
C GLU A 190 -6.54 13.69 -18.25
N GLU A 191 -5.46 13.21 -17.68
CA GLU A 191 -4.10 13.58 -18.05
C GLU A 191 -3.25 12.32 -18.28
N SER A 192 -2.53 12.29 -19.39
CA SER A 192 -1.52 11.28 -19.65
C SER A 192 -0.14 11.80 -19.26
N ARG A 193 0.61 11.01 -18.50
CA ARG A 193 1.97 11.40 -18.12
C ARG A 193 2.88 10.17 -17.98
N SER A 194 4.18 10.42 -17.99
CA SER A 194 5.18 9.41 -17.65
C SER A 194 5.49 9.46 -16.17
N LEU A 195 5.83 8.29 -15.60
CA LEU A 195 6.38 8.19 -14.25
C LEU A 195 7.68 8.99 -14.14
N LYS A 196 7.87 9.66 -13.01
CA LYS A 196 9.07 10.49 -12.76
C LYS A 196 9.61 10.27 -11.36
N ALA A 197 10.93 10.37 -11.21
CA ALA A 197 11.52 10.50 -9.89
C ALA A 197 10.97 11.76 -9.20
N GLY A 198 10.53 11.63 -7.95
CA GLY A 198 9.82 12.64 -7.19
C GLY A 198 8.31 12.41 -7.12
N ASP A 199 7.74 11.47 -7.87
CA ASP A 199 6.35 11.06 -7.71
C ASP A 199 6.18 10.29 -6.40
N TYR A 200 4.98 10.34 -5.81
CA TYR A 200 4.67 9.67 -4.55
C TYR A 200 4.10 8.27 -4.80
N TYR A 201 4.54 7.30 -4.02
CA TYR A 201 4.04 5.94 -4.03
C TYR A 201 3.13 5.71 -2.82
N MET A 202 1.88 5.35 -3.09
CA MET A 202 0.84 5.28 -2.08
C MET A 202 0.65 3.86 -1.53
N GLN A 203 -0.01 3.75 -0.39
CA GLN A 203 -0.24 2.48 0.31
C GLN A 203 -1.06 1.46 -0.50
N ASP A 204 -1.87 1.92 -1.44
CA ASP A 204 -2.63 1.08 -2.36
C ASP A 204 -1.86 0.71 -3.64
N GLY A 205 -0.58 1.12 -3.75
CA GLY A 205 0.26 0.94 -4.93
C GLY A 205 0.02 1.97 -6.02
N SER A 206 -0.82 2.98 -5.78
CA SER A 206 -1.03 4.08 -6.72
C SER A 206 0.13 5.07 -6.72
N ILE A 207 0.20 5.87 -7.78
CA ILE A 207 1.21 6.93 -7.95
C ILE A 207 0.50 8.28 -7.98
N LEU A 208 0.94 9.22 -7.16
CA LEU A 208 0.53 10.61 -7.26
C LEU A 208 1.67 11.46 -7.83
N PRO A 209 1.36 12.42 -8.72
CA PRO A 209 2.35 13.31 -9.26
C PRO A 209 3.06 14.13 -8.18
N GLY A 210 4.40 14.18 -8.24
CA GLY A 210 5.22 15.03 -7.37
C GLY A 210 5.47 16.44 -7.93
N ASP A 211 4.97 16.75 -9.14
CA ASP A 211 5.18 18.03 -9.81
C ASP A 211 4.51 19.19 -9.04
N GLU A 212 5.07 20.40 -9.11
CA GLU A 212 4.54 21.57 -8.39
C GLU A 212 3.14 21.99 -8.86
N ASP A 213 2.83 21.76 -10.14
CA ASP A 213 1.52 22.07 -10.73
C ASP A 213 0.43 21.11 -10.26
N VAL A 214 0.81 19.96 -9.75
CA VAL A 214 -0.10 18.95 -9.21
C VAL A 214 0.22 18.75 -7.73
N LYS A 215 -0.40 19.54 -6.87
CA LYS A 215 -0.19 19.44 -5.41
C LYS A 215 -1.18 18.43 -4.83
N PRO A 216 -0.75 17.24 -4.42
CA PRO A 216 -1.57 16.37 -3.61
C PRO A 216 -1.92 17.08 -2.29
N PHE A 217 -3.06 16.73 -1.71
CA PHE A 217 -3.42 17.25 -0.40
C PHE A 217 -2.41 16.74 0.64
N ARG A 218 -1.98 17.61 1.54
CA ARG A 218 -1.00 17.24 2.58
C ARG A 218 -1.49 16.07 3.44
N ASP A 219 -2.77 16.07 3.78
CA ASP A 219 -3.39 15.03 4.62
C ASP A 219 -3.40 13.69 3.88
N GLU A 220 -3.69 13.67 2.57
CA GLU A 220 -3.63 12.48 1.72
C GLU A 220 -2.21 11.88 1.71
N LEU A 221 -1.18 12.72 1.58
CA LEU A 221 0.21 12.27 1.62
C LEU A 221 0.61 11.76 3.01
N GLN A 222 0.20 12.45 4.06
CA GLN A 222 0.54 12.07 5.43
C GLN A 222 -0.09 10.74 5.84
N GLU A 223 -1.31 10.46 5.40
CA GLU A 223 -2.05 9.26 5.79
C GLU A 223 -1.72 8.03 4.95
N SER A 224 -1.35 8.21 3.70
CA SER A 224 -1.31 7.12 2.73
C SER A 224 -0.03 7.01 1.90
N CYS A 225 0.90 7.97 2.00
CA CYS A 225 2.14 7.92 1.24
C CYS A 225 3.16 6.97 1.91
N LEU A 226 3.61 5.98 1.18
CA LEU A 226 4.66 5.06 1.63
C LEU A 226 6.06 5.55 1.32
N GLY A 227 6.22 6.32 0.23
CA GLY A 227 7.53 6.77 -0.18
C GLY A 227 7.54 7.60 -1.45
N VAL A 228 8.73 7.94 -1.89
CA VAL A 228 8.99 8.76 -3.07
C VAL A 228 9.77 7.97 -4.10
N VAL A 229 9.32 7.98 -5.34
CA VAL A 229 10.02 7.34 -6.46
C VAL A 229 11.35 8.06 -6.70
N PHE A 230 12.46 7.32 -6.65
CA PHE A 230 13.79 7.88 -6.94
C PHE A 230 14.44 7.31 -8.20
N TRP A 231 13.96 6.18 -8.69
CA TRP A 231 14.37 5.57 -9.95
C TRP A 231 13.15 5.16 -10.76
N VAL A 232 13.22 5.33 -12.08
CA VAL A 232 12.17 4.94 -13.02
C VAL A 232 12.77 4.03 -14.08
N GLY A 233 12.16 2.89 -14.29
CA GLY A 233 12.58 1.85 -15.21
C GLY A 233 13.00 0.56 -14.52
N GLU A 234 13.40 -0.40 -15.30
CA GLU A 234 13.84 -1.71 -14.82
C GLU A 234 15.11 -1.59 -13.96
N ILE A 235 15.26 -2.47 -12.97
CA ILE A 235 16.35 -2.41 -11.99
C ILE A 235 17.71 -2.70 -12.64
N ASP A 236 17.74 -3.58 -13.64
CA ASP A 236 18.96 -3.86 -14.40
C ASP A 236 19.42 -2.66 -15.25
N GLY A 237 18.53 -1.71 -15.54
CA GLY A 237 18.85 -0.42 -16.13
C GLY A 237 19.57 0.56 -15.17
N MET A 238 19.61 0.28 -13.86
CA MET A 238 20.29 1.10 -12.85
C MET A 238 21.81 0.85 -12.86
N HIS A 239 22.47 1.09 -13.98
CA HIS A 239 23.90 0.84 -14.11
C HIS A 239 24.75 2.07 -13.80
N TRP A 240 25.76 1.85 -12.98
CA TRP A 240 26.92 2.72 -12.89
C TRP A 240 28.01 2.19 -13.82
N THR A 241 28.43 2.99 -14.77
CA THR A 241 29.32 2.63 -15.87
C THR A 241 30.71 2.12 -15.46
N ARG A 242 30.99 1.92 -14.16
CA ARG A 242 32.32 1.63 -13.67
C ARG A 242 32.66 0.15 -13.48
N THR A 243 31.70 -0.69 -13.26
CA THR A 243 31.95 -2.11 -13.01
C THR A 243 31.42 -2.88 -14.18
N GLY A 244 32.27 -3.36 -15.06
CA GLY A 244 31.90 -4.25 -16.17
C GLY A 244 30.71 -5.13 -15.77
N SER A 245 29.57 -4.72 -16.24
CA SER A 245 28.27 -4.98 -15.69
C SER A 245 27.93 -6.44 -15.57
N LYS A 246 27.57 -6.86 -14.39
CA LYS A 246 26.59 -7.93 -14.23
C LYS A 246 25.20 -7.30 -14.30
N GLU A 247 24.26 -8.07 -14.78
CA GLU A 247 22.83 -7.76 -14.77
C GLU A 247 22.36 -7.44 -13.35
N GLY A 248 21.47 -6.49 -13.15
CA GLY A 248 20.94 -5.97 -11.92
C GLY A 248 20.82 -6.90 -10.69
N ASP A 249 19.76 -6.86 -9.95
CA ASP A 249 19.49 -7.82 -8.87
C ASP A 249 18.64 -8.97 -9.41
N ARG A 250 19.28 -10.06 -9.85
CA ARG A 250 18.60 -11.20 -10.45
C ARG A 250 17.67 -11.93 -9.48
N LEU A 251 18.00 -11.93 -8.19
CA LEU A 251 17.15 -12.53 -7.20
C LEU A 251 15.82 -11.74 -7.07
N LEU A 252 15.90 -10.43 -7.05
CA LEU A 252 14.72 -9.55 -7.07
C LEU A 252 13.89 -9.79 -8.33
N MET A 253 14.50 -9.82 -9.50
CA MET A 253 13.82 -10.03 -10.77
C MET A 253 13.14 -11.39 -10.86
N ARG A 254 13.73 -12.43 -10.25
CA ARG A 254 13.12 -13.78 -10.15
C ARG A 254 11.92 -13.80 -9.21
N ASP A 255 12.10 -13.24 -8.01
CA ASP A 255 11.09 -13.30 -6.94
C ASP A 255 9.93 -12.33 -7.21
N HIS A 256 10.20 -11.22 -7.90
CA HIS A 256 9.25 -10.12 -8.19
C HIS A 256 9.36 -9.66 -9.65
N PRO A 257 9.00 -10.53 -10.62
CA PRO A 257 9.12 -10.21 -12.05
C PRO A 257 8.18 -9.07 -12.49
N GLU A 258 7.21 -8.71 -11.67
CA GLU A 258 6.30 -7.57 -11.89
C GLU A 258 6.91 -6.22 -11.51
N CYS A 259 8.01 -6.18 -10.76
CA CYS A 259 8.67 -4.95 -10.30
C CYS A 259 9.58 -4.36 -11.39
N VAL A 260 8.97 -3.76 -12.42
CA VAL A 260 9.67 -3.25 -13.62
C VAL A 260 9.51 -1.74 -13.82
N HIS A 261 8.77 -1.07 -12.92
CA HIS A 261 8.44 0.34 -13.08
C HIS A 261 9.45 1.28 -12.44
N GLY A 262 10.04 0.87 -11.31
CA GLY A 262 10.98 1.72 -10.60
C GLY A 262 11.25 1.35 -9.16
N MET A 263 11.87 2.27 -8.44
CA MET A 263 12.19 2.12 -7.02
C MET A 263 11.74 3.32 -6.20
N VAL A 264 11.29 3.03 -5.00
CA VAL A 264 10.76 3.97 -4.01
C VAL A 264 11.64 3.96 -2.77
N VAL A 265 11.92 5.13 -2.23
CA VAL A 265 12.51 5.31 -0.90
C VAL A 265 11.41 5.54 0.12
N ALA A 266 11.51 4.92 1.28
CA ALA A 266 10.58 5.07 2.39
C ALA A 266 10.45 6.53 2.87
N MET A 267 9.30 6.90 3.44
CA MET A 267 9.07 8.25 3.97
C MET A 267 9.95 8.57 5.16
N ASP A 268 10.22 7.59 6.03
CA ASP A 268 10.91 7.81 7.30
C ASP A 268 12.14 6.92 7.45
N ASP A 269 13.07 7.33 8.31
CA ASP A 269 14.14 6.47 8.76
C ASP A 269 13.54 5.25 9.50
N THR A 270 14.12 4.08 9.33
CA THR A 270 13.58 2.84 9.94
C THR A 270 13.61 2.88 11.47
N SER A 271 14.39 3.77 12.04
CA SER A 271 14.52 3.99 13.48
C SER A 271 15.02 5.40 13.75
N SER A 272 14.59 5.98 14.85
CA SER A 272 15.16 7.24 15.39
C SER A 272 16.60 7.07 15.90
N GLN A 273 17.07 5.83 16.08
CA GLN A 273 18.42 5.52 16.55
C GLN A 273 19.30 5.05 15.40
N GLU A 274 20.54 5.50 15.40
CA GLU A 274 21.60 4.95 14.56
C GLU A 274 21.99 3.55 15.04
N MET A 275 22.32 2.66 14.12
CA MET A 275 22.58 1.26 14.44
C MET A 275 23.83 0.72 13.77
N LYS A 276 24.38 -0.33 14.36
CA LYS A 276 25.51 -1.08 13.79
C LYS A 276 25.05 -1.87 12.57
N TRP A 277 25.96 -2.05 11.61
CA TRP A 277 25.72 -2.90 10.45
C TRP A 277 25.53 -4.37 10.87
N ALA A 278 26.39 -4.87 11.75
CA ALA A 278 26.32 -6.21 12.33
C ALA A 278 26.91 -6.23 13.74
N THR A 279 26.57 -7.27 14.50
CA THR A 279 27.17 -7.60 15.79
C THR A 279 27.74 -9.02 15.77
N GLY A 280 28.45 -9.41 16.83
CA GLY A 280 28.99 -10.74 16.98
C GLY A 280 29.91 -11.10 15.82
N LYS A 281 29.84 -12.33 15.37
CA LYS A 281 30.72 -12.89 14.32
C LYS A 281 30.48 -12.20 12.95
N GLY A 282 29.28 -11.77 12.65
CA GLY A 282 28.95 -11.04 11.41
C GLY A 282 29.69 -9.72 11.27
N ALA A 283 30.14 -9.11 12.39
CA ALA A 283 30.95 -7.89 12.36
C ALA A 283 32.42 -8.11 11.97
N THR A 284 32.89 -9.35 11.99
CA THR A 284 34.30 -9.74 11.74
C THR A 284 34.45 -10.82 10.67
N GLU A 285 33.36 -11.20 10.00
CA GLU A 285 33.36 -12.17 8.91
C GLU A 285 32.77 -11.58 7.63
N HIS A 286 33.34 -12.00 6.50
CA HIS A 286 32.81 -11.63 5.18
C HIS A 286 31.68 -12.58 4.82
N ILE A 287 30.42 -12.16 5.07
CA ILE A 287 29.23 -13.02 4.96
C ILE A 287 28.99 -13.56 3.53
N TYR A 288 29.32 -12.76 2.50
CA TYR A 288 29.26 -13.24 1.12
C TYR A 288 30.28 -14.36 0.84
N GLN A 289 31.52 -14.25 1.35
CA GLN A 289 32.53 -15.29 1.18
C GLN A 289 32.15 -16.53 1.99
N TRP A 290 31.54 -16.35 3.17
CA TRP A 290 30.99 -17.47 3.92
C TRP A 290 29.93 -18.20 3.10
N ALA A 291 28.94 -17.52 2.54
CA ALA A 291 27.86 -18.11 1.72
C ALA A 291 28.45 -18.90 0.53
N LYS A 292 29.50 -18.36 -0.13
CA LYS A 292 30.20 -19.04 -1.20
C LYS A 292 30.88 -20.35 -0.75
N LYS A 293 31.46 -20.37 0.46
CA LYS A 293 32.12 -21.56 1.00
C LYS A 293 31.12 -22.61 1.49
N SER A 294 29.99 -22.16 2.04
CA SER A 294 28.97 -23.04 2.64
C SER A 294 27.92 -23.54 1.64
N PHE A 295 28.08 -23.28 0.35
CA PHE A 295 27.10 -23.63 -0.70
C PHE A 295 26.62 -25.08 -0.64
N ASN A 296 27.52 -26.03 -0.40
CA ASN A 296 27.20 -27.46 -0.34
C ASN A 296 26.38 -27.86 0.91
N GLU A 297 26.29 -26.96 1.91
CA GLU A 297 25.52 -27.15 3.13
C GLU A 297 24.13 -26.57 3.02
N PHE A 298 23.83 -25.86 1.93
CA PHE A 298 22.55 -25.21 1.68
C PHE A 298 21.51 -26.22 1.20
N THR A 299 20.26 -25.98 1.59
CA THR A 299 19.12 -26.67 1.01
C THR A 299 19.00 -26.34 -0.49
N SER A 300 18.22 -27.12 -1.24
CA SER A 300 18.03 -26.88 -2.67
C SER A 300 17.45 -25.50 -2.98
N GLY A 301 16.57 -24.97 -2.13
CA GLY A 301 16.02 -23.61 -2.26
C GLY A 301 17.09 -22.54 -2.03
N GLU A 302 17.89 -22.69 -0.99
CA GLU A 302 18.98 -21.75 -0.68
C GLU A 302 20.10 -21.79 -1.74
N GLN A 303 20.34 -22.97 -2.35
CA GLN A 303 21.25 -23.10 -3.49
C GLN A 303 20.70 -22.35 -4.72
N ALA A 304 19.41 -22.47 -4.99
CA ALA A 304 18.76 -21.70 -6.06
C ALA A 304 18.85 -20.20 -5.82
N ASP A 305 18.61 -19.74 -4.59
CA ASP A 305 18.80 -18.33 -4.21
C ASP A 305 20.25 -17.89 -4.43
N TRP A 306 21.22 -18.70 -3.99
CA TRP A 306 22.64 -18.38 -4.15
C TRP A 306 23.07 -18.28 -5.61
N GLU A 307 22.55 -19.12 -6.51
CA GLU A 307 22.83 -19.03 -7.94
C GLU A 307 22.42 -17.68 -8.53
N GLU A 308 21.23 -17.17 -8.16
CA GLU A 308 20.78 -15.84 -8.57
C GLU A 308 21.61 -14.73 -7.89
N ILE A 309 21.91 -14.86 -6.60
CA ILE A 309 22.75 -13.90 -5.85
C ILE A 309 24.14 -13.75 -6.48
N ARG A 310 24.78 -14.84 -6.82
CA ARG A 310 26.12 -14.80 -7.42
C ARG A 310 26.13 -14.29 -8.86
N ALA A 311 25.00 -14.38 -9.55
CA ALA A 311 24.82 -13.84 -10.89
C ALA A 311 24.45 -12.33 -10.86
N SER A 312 23.89 -11.83 -9.74
CA SER A 312 23.59 -10.42 -9.53
C SER A 312 24.84 -9.55 -9.43
N ASP A 313 24.68 -8.28 -9.69
CA ASP A 313 25.64 -7.28 -9.22
C ASP A 313 25.58 -7.21 -7.70
N ILE A 314 26.72 -7.42 -7.07
CA ILE A 314 26.85 -7.54 -5.62
C ILE A 314 26.57 -6.25 -4.84
N SER A 315 26.42 -5.16 -5.52
CA SER A 315 26.13 -3.85 -4.93
C SER A 315 24.63 -3.57 -4.77
N PHE A 316 23.75 -4.46 -5.24
CA PHE A 316 22.31 -4.39 -5.03
C PHE A 316 21.87 -4.95 -3.68
N GLY A 317 20.76 -4.43 -3.15
CA GLY A 317 20.35 -4.63 -1.75
C GLY A 317 19.49 -5.85 -1.50
N TYR A 318 18.58 -6.20 -2.41
CA TYR A 318 17.67 -7.33 -2.19
C TYR A 318 18.41 -8.65 -2.04
N CYS A 319 19.32 -8.94 -2.95
CA CYS A 319 20.16 -10.14 -2.86
C CYS A 319 21.04 -10.15 -1.61
N ARG A 320 21.50 -8.98 -1.13
CA ARG A 320 22.29 -8.87 0.10
C ARG A 320 21.48 -9.11 1.36
N SER A 321 20.28 -8.62 1.41
CA SER A 321 19.32 -8.89 2.50
C SER A 321 19.06 -10.39 2.66
N ARG A 322 18.98 -11.14 1.55
CA ARG A 322 18.84 -12.59 1.58
C ARG A 322 20.05 -13.29 2.18
N ILE A 323 21.27 -12.84 1.89
CA ILE A 323 22.50 -13.40 2.49
C ILE A 323 22.54 -13.11 3.99
N MET A 324 22.17 -11.90 4.43
CA MET A 324 22.12 -11.57 5.86
C MET A 324 21.13 -12.48 6.60
N ALA A 325 19.94 -12.69 6.05
CA ALA A 325 18.95 -13.60 6.62
C ALA A 325 19.47 -15.03 6.71
N LEU A 326 20.10 -15.52 5.65
CA LEU A 326 20.67 -16.85 5.60
C LEU A 326 21.82 -17.04 6.61
N TYR A 327 22.69 -16.06 6.73
CA TYR A 327 23.80 -16.10 7.70
C TYR A 327 23.25 -16.06 9.14
N GLY A 328 22.33 -15.13 9.45
CA GLY A 328 21.74 -14.99 10.78
C GLY A 328 21.00 -16.24 11.23
N SER A 329 20.31 -16.95 10.32
CA SER A 329 19.63 -18.21 10.65
C SER A 329 20.55 -19.33 11.09
N ARG A 330 21.85 -19.26 10.76
CA ARG A 330 22.86 -20.27 11.08
C ARG A 330 23.86 -19.86 12.17
N HIS A 331 23.87 -18.58 12.54
CA HIS A 331 24.82 -18.02 13.51
C HIS A 331 24.08 -17.26 14.59
N SER A 332 23.70 -17.97 15.65
CA SER A 332 22.93 -17.40 16.78
C SER A 332 23.70 -16.35 17.60
N ASP A 333 25.01 -16.24 17.40
CA ASP A 333 25.89 -15.23 17.99
C ASP A 333 25.99 -13.95 17.17
N THR A 334 25.23 -13.85 16.08
CA THR A 334 25.22 -12.72 15.16
C THR A 334 23.85 -12.08 15.07
N THR A 335 23.81 -10.74 15.02
CA THR A 335 22.63 -9.98 14.60
C THR A 335 23.01 -8.99 13.50
N PHE A 336 22.03 -8.63 12.70
CA PHE A 336 22.13 -7.56 11.70
C PHE A 336 21.11 -6.47 12.00
N PRO A 337 21.41 -5.53 12.93
CA PRO A 337 20.46 -4.48 13.31
C PRO A 337 19.91 -3.70 12.10
N VAL A 338 20.73 -3.51 11.06
CA VAL A 338 20.31 -2.86 9.81
C VAL A 338 19.24 -3.65 9.04
N TYR A 339 19.28 -4.98 9.12
CA TYR A 339 18.29 -5.85 8.48
C TYR A 339 17.03 -5.98 9.34
N ASP A 340 17.21 -6.15 10.66
CA ASP A 340 16.10 -6.26 11.60
C ASP A 340 15.23 -4.99 11.59
N ALA A 341 15.86 -3.82 11.49
CA ALA A 341 15.15 -2.54 11.40
C ALA A 341 14.26 -2.41 10.13
N ILE A 342 14.65 -3.05 9.02
CA ILE A 342 13.80 -3.11 7.83
C ILE A 342 12.55 -3.96 8.09
N ALA A 343 12.70 -5.10 8.77
CA ALA A 343 11.58 -5.97 9.11
C ALA A 343 10.60 -5.28 10.07
N ASP A 344 11.10 -4.57 11.08
CA ASP A 344 10.30 -3.79 12.02
C ASP A 344 9.56 -2.64 11.29
N TYR A 345 10.23 -1.96 10.36
CA TYR A 345 9.61 -0.91 9.54
C TYR A 345 8.50 -1.49 8.67
N ALA A 346 8.75 -2.61 7.98
CA ALA A 346 7.77 -3.29 7.14
C ALA A 346 6.52 -3.74 7.90
N ALA A 347 6.66 -4.12 9.17
CA ALA A 347 5.54 -4.52 10.02
C ALA A 347 4.56 -3.37 10.31
N THR A 348 5.06 -2.13 10.35
CA THR A 348 4.25 -0.93 10.60
C THR A 348 3.86 -0.20 9.32
N HIS A 349 4.59 -0.42 8.23
CA HIS A 349 4.38 0.19 6.91
C HIS A 349 4.27 -0.91 5.84
N PRO A 350 3.17 -1.66 5.82
CA PRO A 350 3.02 -2.77 4.89
C PRO A 350 3.09 -2.29 3.44
N ALA A 351 3.94 -2.93 2.66
CA ALA A 351 4.08 -2.65 1.24
C ALA A 351 2.90 -3.23 0.44
N PRO A 352 2.45 -2.59 -0.65
CA PRO A 352 1.36 -3.08 -1.49
C PRO A 352 1.70 -4.42 -2.16
N THR A 353 0.67 -5.20 -2.46
CA THR A 353 0.80 -6.38 -3.32
C THR A 353 1.28 -5.94 -4.71
N GLY A 354 2.24 -6.66 -5.28
CA GLY A 354 2.87 -6.33 -6.56
C GLY A 354 4.10 -5.42 -6.41
N SER A 355 4.58 -5.20 -5.16
CA SER A 355 5.90 -4.65 -4.89
C SER A 355 6.82 -5.71 -4.29
N SER A 356 8.12 -5.43 -4.28
CA SER A 356 9.13 -6.34 -3.69
C SER A 356 9.03 -6.48 -2.17
N GLY A 357 8.19 -5.66 -1.50
CA GLY A 357 8.34 -5.39 -0.08
C GLY A 357 9.58 -4.53 0.20
N TRP A 358 9.70 -4.09 1.45
CA TRP A 358 10.83 -3.26 1.89
C TRP A 358 12.10 -4.08 2.06
N PHE A 359 13.23 -3.55 1.59
CA PHE A 359 14.54 -4.14 1.80
C PHE A 359 15.62 -3.08 2.07
N LEU A 360 16.75 -3.53 2.59
CA LEU A 360 17.91 -2.68 2.84
C LEU A 360 18.58 -2.34 1.51
N PRO A 361 18.68 -1.06 1.12
CA PRO A 361 19.33 -0.71 -0.14
C PRO A 361 20.78 -1.15 -0.16
N GLY A 362 21.22 -1.68 -1.26
CA GLY A 362 22.63 -1.86 -1.53
C GLY A 362 23.33 -0.53 -1.82
N SER A 363 24.58 -0.60 -2.16
CA SER A 363 25.33 0.61 -2.45
C SER A 363 24.90 1.30 -3.75
N HIS A 364 24.38 0.53 -4.71
CA HIS A 364 23.88 1.07 -5.98
C HIS A 364 22.62 1.87 -5.79
N GLU A 365 21.62 1.28 -5.13
CA GLU A 365 20.36 1.97 -4.88
C GLU A 365 20.57 3.21 -4.02
N LEU A 366 21.34 3.09 -2.93
CA LEU A 366 21.57 4.19 -2.01
C LEU A 366 22.35 5.35 -2.66
N ALA A 367 23.33 5.03 -3.49
CA ALA A 367 24.06 6.05 -4.21
C ALA A 367 23.23 6.67 -5.34
N THR A 368 22.40 5.90 -6.03
CA THR A 368 21.43 6.42 -7.02
C THR A 368 20.41 7.34 -6.36
N LEU A 369 19.88 6.95 -5.20
CA LEU A 369 18.97 7.78 -4.40
C LEU A 369 19.59 9.13 -4.01
N CYS A 370 20.88 9.15 -3.68
CA CYS A 370 21.52 10.38 -3.22
C CYS A 370 22.06 11.22 -4.38
N PHE A 371 22.77 10.59 -5.30
CA PHE A 371 23.58 11.29 -6.30
C PHE A 371 22.97 11.25 -7.71
N GLY A 372 22.00 10.38 -7.95
CA GLY A 372 21.50 10.08 -9.29
C GLY A 372 22.52 9.25 -10.09
N ALA A 373 22.49 9.35 -11.42
CA ALA A 373 23.51 8.78 -12.29
C ALA A 373 24.73 9.74 -12.29
N PRO A 374 25.78 9.49 -11.50
CA PRO A 374 26.84 10.47 -11.34
C PRO A 374 27.73 10.53 -12.57
N THR A 375 27.88 11.74 -13.09
CA THR A 375 28.77 12.01 -14.22
C THR A 375 30.21 12.32 -13.81
N SER A 376 30.44 12.66 -12.53
CA SER A 376 31.78 12.97 -12.02
C SER A 376 31.89 12.76 -10.51
N PHE A 377 32.96 12.12 -10.09
CA PHE A 377 33.36 11.97 -8.69
C PHE A 377 34.89 12.09 -8.57
N THR A 378 35.38 12.33 -7.35
CA THR A 378 36.78 12.26 -6.99
C THR A 378 37.00 11.05 -6.09
N GLU A 379 37.98 10.22 -6.39
CA GLU A 379 38.31 9.04 -5.61
C GLU A 379 39.49 9.31 -4.67
N SER A 380 39.37 8.86 -3.42
CA SER A 380 40.45 8.86 -2.45
C SER A 380 40.39 7.57 -1.64
N GLY A 381 41.25 6.60 -1.98
CA GLY A 381 41.21 5.26 -1.42
C GLY A 381 39.88 4.56 -1.74
N SER A 382 39.15 4.10 -0.70
CA SER A 382 37.83 3.48 -0.84
C SER A 382 36.68 4.48 -0.64
N THR A 383 36.90 5.75 -0.91
CA THR A 383 35.91 6.82 -0.75
C THR A 383 35.73 7.57 -2.07
N TYR A 384 34.47 7.76 -2.46
CA TYR A 384 34.09 8.44 -3.68
C TYR A 384 33.30 9.71 -3.32
N TYR A 385 33.87 10.86 -3.60
CA TYR A 385 33.27 12.17 -3.33
C TYR A 385 32.50 12.66 -4.54
N TYR A 386 31.27 13.08 -4.34
CA TYR A 386 30.40 13.64 -5.37
C TYR A 386 30.25 15.14 -5.21
N LYS A 387 30.14 15.86 -6.32
CA LYS A 387 30.02 17.31 -6.30
C LYS A 387 28.67 17.82 -5.80
N ASN A 388 27.62 17.01 -5.96
CA ASN A 388 26.26 17.39 -5.58
C ASN A 388 25.41 16.18 -5.22
N LEU A 389 24.30 16.45 -4.54
CA LEU A 389 23.25 15.50 -4.18
C LEU A 389 22.08 15.63 -5.17
N GLN A 390 22.33 15.45 -6.47
CA GLN A 390 21.40 15.80 -7.53
C GLN A 390 20.02 15.16 -7.34
N MET A 391 19.97 13.86 -7.02
CA MET A 391 18.71 13.16 -6.82
C MET A 391 18.12 13.50 -5.44
N LEU A 392 18.91 13.51 -4.38
CA LEU A 392 18.44 13.82 -3.05
C LEU A 392 17.83 15.23 -2.94
N ASN A 393 18.38 16.21 -3.66
CA ASN A 393 17.83 17.55 -3.75
C ASN A 393 16.45 17.59 -4.42
N LYS A 394 16.09 16.55 -5.15
CA LYS A 394 14.74 16.36 -5.73
C LYS A 394 13.83 15.59 -4.78
N ILE A 395 14.35 14.59 -4.07
CA ILE A 395 13.58 13.67 -3.23
C ILE A 395 13.26 14.26 -1.86
N ASN A 396 14.24 14.87 -1.18
CA ASN A 396 14.03 15.44 0.16
C ASN A 396 12.91 16.50 0.24
N PRO A 397 12.72 17.40 -0.73
CA PRO A 397 11.57 18.31 -0.73
C PRO A 397 10.22 17.59 -0.83
N GLN A 398 10.15 16.46 -1.51
CA GLN A 398 8.92 15.69 -1.61
C GLN A 398 8.61 14.97 -0.27
N ILE A 399 9.64 14.37 0.34
CA ILE A 399 9.52 13.79 1.69
C ILE A 399 9.04 14.83 2.69
N ASP A 400 9.61 16.04 2.69
CA ASP A 400 9.23 17.16 3.57
C ASP A 400 7.77 17.61 3.37
N LYS A 401 7.30 17.66 2.11
CA LYS A 401 5.90 17.97 1.78
C LYS A 401 4.92 16.95 2.35
N ALA A 402 5.31 15.69 2.37
CA ALA A 402 4.51 14.58 2.89
C ALA A 402 4.76 14.32 4.40
N VAL A 403 5.46 15.22 5.07
CA VAL A 403 5.75 15.19 6.53
C VAL A 403 6.63 14.01 6.95
N GLY A 404 7.41 13.47 6.03
CA GLY A 404 8.38 12.42 6.32
C GLY A 404 9.74 12.96 6.76
N ASP A 405 10.61 12.07 7.18
CA ASP A 405 11.97 12.37 7.62
C ASP A 405 12.91 12.57 6.41
N LYS A 406 13.41 13.78 6.21
CA LYS A 406 14.43 14.02 5.18
C LYS A 406 15.69 13.19 5.42
N LEU A 407 16.31 12.69 4.37
CA LEU A 407 17.59 12.02 4.50
C LEU A 407 18.67 13.04 4.89
N ILE A 408 19.24 12.88 6.08
CA ILE A 408 20.28 13.73 6.66
C ILE A 408 21.28 12.86 7.41
N GLY A 409 22.58 13.10 7.22
CA GLY A 409 23.64 12.37 7.91
C GLY A 409 24.14 11.17 7.11
N LYS A 410 24.35 10.04 7.80
CA LYS A 410 24.97 8.85 7.23
C LYS A 410 24.03 7.66 7.24
N TYR A 411 24.05 6.91 6.16
CA TYR A 411 23.17 5.76 5.95
C TYR A 411 23.97 4.52 5.58
N TRP A 412 23.71 3.41 6.24
CA TRP A 412 24.24 2.12 5.89
C TRP A 412 23.64 1.62 4.57
N SER A 413 24.47 0.97 3.76
CA SER A 413 24.02 0.10 2.69
C SER A 413 24.13 -1.39 3.11
N GLY A 414 23.37 -2.25 2.46
CA GLY A 414 23.47 -3.71 2.65
C GLY A 414 24.75 -4.33 2.11
N TYR A 415 25.60 -3.56 1.44
CA TYR A 415 26.82 -4.07 0.82
C TYR A 415 28.01 -4.00 1.77
N GLU A 416 28.63 -5.14 2.08
CA GLU A 416 29.88 -5.20 2.82
C GLU A 416 31.09 -5.07 1.89
N TRP A 417 32.14 -4.43 2.37
CA TRP A 417 33.40 -4.30 1.65
C TRP A 417 34.34 -5.48 1.91
N ASN A 418 34.48 -5.86 3.17
CA ASN A 418 35.32 -6.97 3.65
C ASN A 418 34.77 -7.51 4.97
N GLU A 419 35.58 -8.29 5.69
CA GLU A 419 35.22 -8.90 6.96
C GLU A 419 34.71 -7.89 7.99
N GLU A 420 35.38 -6.72 8.07
CA GLU A 420 35.17 -5.74 9.15
C GLU A 420 34.40 -4.49 8.69
N ARG A 421 34.25 -4.23 7.37
CA ARG A 421 33.76 -2.96 6.84
C ARG A 421 32.56 -3.15 5.93
N GLY A 422 31.61 -2.22 6.06
CA GLY A 422 30.46 -2.07 5.19
C GLY A 422 30.47 -0.72 4.45
N TRP A 423 29.72 -0.65 3.36
CA TRP A 423 29.54 0.59 2.61
C TRP A 423 28.46 1.47 3.25
N HIS A 424 28.67 2.78 3.18
CA HIS A 424 27.73 3.79 3.63
C HIS A 424 27.72 4.99 2.68
N VAL A 425 26.66 5.79 2.76
CA VAL A 425 26.59 7.11 2.12
C VAL A 425 26.50 8.17 3.21
N ASP A 426 27.27 9.26 3.06
CA ASP A 426 27.13 10.46 3.87
C ASP A 426 26.56 11.58 2.99
N VAL A 427 25.37 12.08 3.34
CA VAL A 427 24.70 13.13 2.58
C VAL A 427 25.04 14.52 3.10
N THR A 428 25.68 14.63 4.26
CA THR A 428 26.16 15.91 4.82
C THR A 428 27.44 16.35 4.10
N THR A 429 28.37 15.37 3.92
CA THR A 429 29.57 15.55 3.13
C THR A 429 29.48 14.59 1.95
N PRO A 430 28.91 14.98 0.80
CA PRO A 430 28.50 14.06 -0.26
C PRO A 430 29.58 13.06 -0.66
N HIS A 431 29.55 11.88 -0.04
CA HIS A 431 30.47 10.82 -0.38
C HIS A 431 29.87 9.43 -0.11
N TYR A 432 30.42 8.47 -0.77
CA TYR A 432 30.18 7.07 -0.65
C TYR A 432 31.50 6.37 -0.28
N GLY A 433 31.49 5.61 0.80
CA GLY A 433 32.72 5.05 1.33
C GLY A 433 32.51 3.87 2.27
N VAL A 434 33.60 3.37 2.86
CA VAL A 434 33.59 2.21 3.74
C VAL A 434 33.90 2.58 5.19
N LYS A 435 33.21 1.94 6.12
CA LYS A 435 33.37 2.14 7.58
C LYS A 435 33.29 0.81 8.32
N PRO A 436 33.87 0.73 9.53
CA PRO A 436 33.73 -0.46 10.37
C PRO A 436 32.26 -0.83 10.56
N LYS A 437 31.90 -2.12 10.43
CA LYS A 437 30.54 -2.64 10.65
C LYS A 437 30.03 -2.37 12.06
N THR A 438 30.92 -2.02 12.98
CA THR A 438 30.61 -1.66 14.38
C THR A 438 30.29 -0.19 14.59
N ASP A 439 30.53 0.68 13.60
CA ASP A 439 30.07 2.07 13.62
C ASP A 439 28.55 2.11 13.57
N THR A 440 27.95 3.21 14.00
CA THR A 440 26.49 3.38 13.99
C THR A 440 26.08 4.45 12.97
N TYR A 441 25.12 4.09 12.12
CA TYR A 441 24.50 5.02 11.15
C TYR A 441 23.02 4.69 11.01
N LYS A 442 22.30 5.58 10.34
CA LYS A 442 20.88 5.43 10.01
C LYS A 442 20.66 4.33 8.96
N VAL A 443 19.42 3.90 8.87
CA VAL A 443 18.93 2.98 7.83
C VAL A 443 17.69 3.57 7.19
N ARG A 444 17.60 3.51 5.88
CA ARG A 444 16.43 3.90 5.08
C ARG A 444 16.02 2.73 4.20
N ALA A 445 14.75 2.35 4.27
CA ALA A 445 14.23 1.27 3.45
C ALA A 445 13.97 1.73 2.01
N VAL A 446 14.06 0.78 1.08
CA VAL A 446 13.62 0.96 -0.31
C VAL A 446 12.76 -0.23 -0.74
N LEU A 447 11.95 -0.05 -1.77
CA LEU A 447 11.22 -1.12 -2.45
C LEU A 447 11.24 -0.93 -3.96
N ALA A 448 11.05 -2.01 -4.70
CA ALA A 448 10.79 -2.01 -6.14
C ALA A 448 9.30 -2.24 -6.42
N PHE A 449 8.78 -1.71 -7.54
CA PHE A 449 7.37 -1.84 -7.94
C PHE A 449 7.21 -1.93 -9.46
#